data_5e54176c9b8f8dfdd5a4913f317927f3
#
_entry.id   5e54176c9b8f8dfdd5a4913f317927f3
#
_cell.length_a   1.000
_cell.length_b   1.000
_cell.length_c   1.000
_cell.angle_alpha   90.00
_cell.angle_beta   90.00
_cell.angle_gamma   90.00
#
_symmetry.space_group_name_H-M   'P 1'
#
loop_
_entity.id
_entity.type
_entity.pdbx_description
1 polymer ?
#
loop_
_entity_poly.entity_id
_entity_poly.type
_entity_poly.pdbx_seq_one_letter_code
_entity_poly.pdbx_strand_id
1 'polypeptide(L)'
;MNRILHSLDVSIQPPLQFTYPFCYEPHPLCVAAAKQVQRYIEESGVWKGEQSPGKMFGVLVVRGSDKGGAESEESNCRDGQLGFLAAYSGLLAARNDWEYFVPPVFDAQQPNGHFKVREREISNINKEIEALEKSKGYLAQLSLYESTRQGIELRLEQMRKQVAEAKAMRDARRREAEQGGEPLSAEEKAAMVRESQHLKAEQRRLKQQCDTELAILHQPIEEHNKRIAALRNRRRNMSDELQQWLFRQYIMLNALGEERDLVDIFRDTIHAIPPAGSGDCCAPKLLQYAYKHGLEPVCMAEFWWGDSPKQEIRHHLHYYPACRSKCLPILTHMLRGLNVEPNPLAQSRTEEEPSVIFEDDYIMVVNKPAGMLSVPGRKESIKKESKENHAVEIEYVEECSANNNNFSVEEYFAHNSQFNIEQFQIGKADNSSFHIPHSTFLKAVHRLDMDTSGLLVLAKSEPVYINLQRQFASREVKKRYEAILDGRPAISEGRISLPLIADIMDRPRQRVDYENGKQAITDYRVEQLLPEGRTLVCLYPLTGRTHQLRVHCAHQSGLACPILGDPLYGHGNRKTRMCLHAAMVEFRHPVTGERMRFEASSGWRNK
;
A
#
# COMPACT_ATOMS: atom_id res chain seq x y z
N MET A 1 -25.00 -36.77 9.20
CA MET A 1 -23.80 -36.33 9.95
C MET A 1 -23.31 -35.05 9.29
N ASN A 2 -23.28 -33.95 10.00
CA ASN A 2 -22.81 -32.68 9.45
C ASN A 2 -21.28 -32.79 9.26
N ARG A 3 -20.80 -32.89 8.01
CA ARG A 3 -19.38 -33.11 7.68
C ARG A 3 -18.53 -31.85 7.80
N ILE A 4 -19.15 -30.70 8.11
CA ILE A 4 -18.52 -29.37 8.15
C ILE A 4 -17.94 -29.04 9.53
N LEU A 5 -18.59 -29.47 10.61
CA LEU A 5 -18.09 -29.32 11.97
C LEU A 5 -17.24 -30.55 12.35
N HIS A 6 -15.96 -30.33 12.59
CA HIS A 6 -14.99 -31.38 12.89
C HIS A 6 -14.70 -31.44 14.38
N SER A 7 -14.56 -32.64 14.95
CA SER A 7 -14.16 -32.82 16.35
C SER A 7 -12.71 -32.41 16.59
N LEU A 8 -12.45 -31.81 17.76
CA LEU A 8 -11.11 -31.42 18.17
C LEU A 8 -10.80 -32.04 19.54
N ASP A 9 -10.27 -33.27 19.53
CA ASP A 9 -9.90 -34.02 20.73
C ASP A 9 -8.46 -33.68 21.17
N VAL A 10 -8.30 -32.61 21.94
CA VAL A 10 -7.00 -32.18 22.47
C VAL A 10 -7.15 -31.60 23.88
N SER A 11 -6.18 -31.85 24.75
CA SER A 11 -6.14 -31.37 26.14
C SER A 11 -5.49 -29.96 26.24
N ILE A 12 -5.88 -29.04 25.33
CA ILE A 12 -5.33 -27.68 25.28
C ILE A 12 -6.40 -26.72 25.80
N GLN A 13 -6.04 -25.87 26.77
CA GLN A 13 -6.94 -24.87 27.32
C GLN A 13 -7.29 -23.81 26.25
N PRO A 14 -8.56 -23.48 26.08
CA PRO A 14 -8.97 -22.41 25.18
C PRO A 14 -8.51 -21.05 25.69
N PRO A 15 -8.26 -20.06 24.80
CA PRO A 15 -7.96 -18.71 25.21
C PRO A 15 -9.18 -18.05 25.89
N LEU A 16 -8.91 -17.08 26.77
CA LEU A 16 -9.97 -16.32 27.46
C LEU A 16 -10.71 -15.33 26.55
N GLN A 17 -10.07 -14.94 25.47
CA GLN A 17 -10.60 -13.99 24.48
C GLN A 17 -10.33 -14.54 23.08
N PHE A 18 -11.17 -14.17 22.11
CA PHE A 18 -10.95 -14.52 20.72
C PHE A 18 -9.64 -13.90 20.22
N THR A 19 -8.79 -14.67 19.53
CA THR A 19 -7.50 -14.20 19.02
C THR A 19 -7.66 -13.02 18.05
N TYR A 20 -6.83 -11.97 18.22
CA TYR A 20 -6.87 -10.79 17.34
C TYR A 20 -6.43 -11.15 15.91
N PRO A 21 -7.29 -11.06 14.88
CA PRO A 21 -7.02 -11.71 13.59
C PRO A 21 -5.95 -11.06 12.71
N PHE A 22 -5.49 -9.83 13.04
CA PHE A 22 -4.56 -9.06 12.20
C PHE A 22 -3.11 -9.04 12.69
N CYS A 23 -2.84 -9.64 13.84
CA CYS A 23 -1.49 -9.77 14.39
C CYS A 23 -1.52 -10.82 15.51
N TYR A 24 -1.15 -12.05 15.21
CA TYR A 24 -1.16 -13.14 16.19
C TYR A 24 -0.07 -14.18 15.90
N GLU A 25 0.28 -14.92 16.94
CA GLU A 25 0.86 -16.25 16.80
C GLU A 25 -0.30 -17.24 16.91
N PRO A 26 -0.37 -18.28 16.05
CA PRO A 26 -1.53 -19.18 16.05
C PRO A 26 -1.65 -19.90 17.38
N HIS A 27 -2.84 -19.85 18.01
CA HIS A 27 -3.11 -20.58 19.23
C HIS A 27 -2.90 -22.09 19.02
N PRO A 28 -2.35 -22.86 20.00
CA PRO A 28 -2.12 -24.31 19.84
C PRO A 28 -3.35 -25.10 19.40
N LEU A 29 -4.56 -24.71 19.79
CA LEU A 29 -5.81 -25.30 19.29
C LEU A 29 -5.94 -25.13 17.77
N CYS A 30 -5.65 -23.94 17.24
CA CYS A 30 -5.69 -23.69 15.80
C CYS A 30 -4.60 -24.48 15.06
N VAL A 31 -3.43 -24.65 15.66
CA VAL A 31 -2.36 -25.50 15.09
C VAL A 31 -2.81 -26.96 14.99
N ALA A 32 -3.48 -27.47 16.03
CA ALA A 32 -4.02 -28.83 16.02
C ALA A 32 -5.12 -29.00 14.96
N ALA A 33 -6.05 -28.06 14.86
CA ALA A 33 -7.08 -28.04 13.81
C ALA A 33 -6.48 -27.94 12.41
N ALA A 34 -5.52 -27.03 12.20
CA ALA A 34 -4.83 -26.86 10.91
C ALA A 34 -4.13 -28.15 10.45
N LYS A 35 -3.50 -28.89 11.37
CA LYS A 35 -2.88 -30.20 11.05
C LYS A 35 -3.91 -31.22 10.55
N GLN A 36 -5.14 -31.22 11.05
CA GLN A 36 -6.19 -32.10 10.53
C GLN A 36 -6.60 -31.67 9.11
N VAL A 37 -6.74 -30.37 8.85
CA VAL A 37 -7.03 -29.84 7.50
C VAL A 37 -5.89 -30.17 6.53
N GLN A 38 -4.64 -30.02 6.94
CA GLN A 38 -3.45 -30.38 6.13
C GLN A 38 -3.47 -31.85 5.73
N ARG A 39 -3.73 -32.75 6.70
CA ARG A 39 -3.87 -34.17 6.44
C ARG A 39 -5.02 -34.47 5.47
N TYR A 40 -6.18 -33.83 5.65
CA TYR A 40 -7.30 -33.97 4.72
C TYR A 40 -6.93 -33.54 3.29
N ILE A 41 -6.20 -32.43 3.12
CA ILE A 41 -5.76 -31.97 1.81
C ILE A 41 -4.84 -33.01 1.14
N GLU A 42 -3.93 -33.62 1.90
CA GLU A 42 -3.01 -34.63 1.41
C GLU A 42 -3.74 -35.93 1.01
N GLU A 43 -4.63 -36.41 1.88
CA GLU A 43 -5.29 -37.71 1.70
C GLU A 43 -6.44 -37.69 0.68
N SER A 44 -7.19 -36.57 0.62
CA SER A 44 -8.38 -36.46 -0.25
C SER A 44 -8.07 -36.24 -1.73
N GLY A 45 -6.83 -35.84 -2.06
CA GLY A 45 -6.46 -35.45 -3.41
C GLY A 45 -7.17 -34.21 -3.94
N VAL A 46 -7.79 -33.42 -3.05
CA VAL A 46 -8.43 -32.13 -3.37
C VAL A 46 -7.42 -31.15 -4.00
N TRP A 47 -6.15 -31.30 -3.64
CA TRP A 47 -5.04 -30.54 -4.18
C TRP A 47 -4.28 -31.37 -5.21
N LYS A 48 -4.56 -31.19 -6.49
CA LYS A 48 -3.77 -31.78 -7.58
C LYS A 48 -2.69 -30.80 -8.01
N GLY A 49 -1.49 -31.00 -7.47
CA GLY A 49 -0.37 -30.06 -7.29
C GLY A 49 0.27 -29.41 -8.50
N GLU A 50 -0.01 -29.72 -9.77
CA GLU A 50 0.83 -29.21 -10.87
C GLU A 50 0.29 -27.96 -11.59
N GLN A 51 -0.89 -27.45 -11.27
CA GLN A 51 -1.48 -26.29 -11.98
C GLN A 51 -2.19 -25.27 -11.07
N SER A 52 -2.15 -25.45 -9.77
CA SER A 52 -2.83 -24.54 -8.85
C SER A 52 -1.81 -23.65 -8.14
N PRO A 53 -1.89 -22.33 -8.30
CA PRO A 53 -1.14 -21.43 -7.41
C PRO A 53 -1.53 -21.72 -5.97
N GLY A 54 -0.61 -21.53 -5.02
CA GLY A 54 -0.87 -21.77 -3.60
C GLY A 54 -2.16 -21.09 -3.12
N LYS A 55 -2.72 -21.59 -2.03
CA LYS A 55 -4.04 -21.20 -1.51
C LYS A 55 -3.98 -20.94 0.00
N MET A 56 -4.73 -19.96 0.45
CA MET A 56 -4.96 -19.73 1.88
C MET A 56 -6.07 -20.67 2.36
N PHE A 57 -5.79 -21.40 3.42
CA PHE A 57 -6.76 -22.16 4.21
C PHE A 57 -6.90 -21.54 5.59
N GLY A 58 -8.06 -21.68 6.21
CA GLY A 58 -8.34 -21.17 7.54
C GLY A 58 -9.06 -22.21 8.40
N VAL A 59 -8.85 -22.10 9.69
CA VAL A 59 -9.55 -22.86 10.73
C VAL A 59 -10.13 -21.92 11.77
N LEU A 60 -11.31 -22.22 12.25
CA LEU A 60 -11.97 -21.56 13.35
C LEU A 60 -12.35 -22.60 14.40
N VAL A 61 -11.74 -22.55 15.56
CA VAL A 61 -12.15 -23.35 16.71
C VAL A 61 -13.43 -22.74 17.29
N VAL A 62 -14.42 -23.59 17.52
CA VAL A 62 -15.73 -23.20 18.01
C VAL A 62 -16.17 -24.06 19.19
N ARG A 63 -17.09 -23.53 19.99
CA ARG A 63 -17.79 -24.24 21.06
C ARG A 63 -19.27 -24.35 20.72
N GLY A 64 -19.90 -25.47 21.00
CA GLY A 64 -21.36 -25.61 20.93
C GLY A 64 -22.04 -24.72 21.98
N SER A 65 -23.11 -24.03 21.61
CA SER A 65 -23.86 -23.12 22.48
C SER A 65 -25.30 -23.61 22.62
N ASP A 66 -25.82 -23.64 23.85
CA ASP A 66 -27.23 -23.98 24.19
C ASP A 66 -28.28 -22.95 23.73
N LYS A 67 -27.86 -21.86 23.06
CA LYS A 67 -28.78 -20.75 22.71
C LYS A 67 -29.63 -20.98 21.46
N GLY A 68 -29.53 -22.12 20.80
CA GLY A 68 -30.30 -22.47 19.61
C GLY A 68 -31.56 -23.27 19.98
N GLY A 69 -32.61 -22.59 20.41
CA GLY A 69 -33.96 -23.17 20.54
C GLY A 69 -34.59 -23.44 19.18
N ALA A 70 -34.20 -24.48 18.50
CA ALA A 70 -34.94 -25.22 17.49
C ALA A 70 -34.26 -26.58 17.33
N GLU A 71 -35.04 -27.64 17.45
CA GLU A 71 -34.62 -29.01 17.22
C GLU A 71 -33.97 -29.19 15.83
N SER A 72 -32.67 -28.86 15.71
CA SER A 72 -31.88 -29.30 14.56
C SER A 72 -31.08 -30.52 14.99
N GLU A 73 -31.49 -31.69 14.49
CA GLU A 73 -30.76 -32.98 14.61
C GLU A 73 -29.30 -32.96 14.11
N GLU A 74 -28.74 -31.78 13.82
CA GLU A 74 -27.47 -31.59 13.17
C GLU A 74 -26.29 -31.15 14.05
N SER A 75 -26.51 -30.78 15.33
CA SER A 75 -25.39 -30.37 16.20
C SER A 75 -24.76 -31.55 16.93
N ASN A 76 -23.72 -32.11 16.36
CA ASN A 76 -22.92 -33.20 16.96
C ASN A 76 -21.92 -32.74 18.06
N CYS A 77 -21.90 -31.49 18.46
CA CYS A 77 -21.13 -31.04 19.63
C CYS A 77 -22.01 -31.08 20.87
N ARG A 78 -21.70 -31.98 21.81
CA ARG A 78 -22.26 -31.93 23.17
C ARG A 78 -21.87 -30.59 23.80
N ASP A 79 -22.75 -30.09 24.65
CA ASP A 79 -22.55 -28.83 25.36
C ASP A 79 -21.13 -28.72 25.96
N GLY A 80 -20.41 -27.65 25.61
CA GLY A 80 -19.02 -27.40 26.06
C GLY A 80 -17.90 -28.12 25.29
N GLN A 81 -18.20 -28.99 24.32
CA GLN A 81 -17.18 -29.68 23.52
C GLN A 81 -16.61 -28.75 22.44
N LEU A 82 -15.28 -28.75 22.29
CA LEU A 82 -14.60 -28.00 21.23
C LEU A 82 -14.65 -28.76 19.90
N GLY A 83 -14.97 -28.02 18.85
CA GLY A 83 -14.85 -28.47 17.46
C GLY A 83 -14.15 -27.41 16.62
N PHE A 84 -13.98 -27.66 15.34
CA PHE A 84 -13.47 -26.64 14.42
C PHE A 84 -14.18 -26.66 13.08
N LEU A 85 -14.20 -25.50 12.44
CA LEU A 85 -14.62 -25.27 11.06
C LEU A 85 -13.39 -25.05 10.20
N ALA A 86 -13.45 -25.45 8.94
CA ALA A 86 -12.39 -25.25 7.95
C ALA A 86 -12.90 -24.44 6.74
N ALA A 87 -12.05 -23.60 6.16
CA ALA A 87 -12.34 -22.82 4.95
C ALA A 87 -11.11 -22.70 4.04
N TYR A 88 -11.36 -22.35 2.79
CA TYR A 88 -10.34 -21.92 1.83
C TYR A 88 -10.75 -20.62 1.15
N SER A 89 -9.77 -19.84 0.69
CA SER A 89 -10.02 -18.56 0.01
C SER A 89 -10.44 -18.78 -1.46
N GLY A 90 -11.48 -18.09 -1.91
CA GLY A 90 -11.98 -18.18 -3.30
C GLY A 90 -12.43 -19.58 -3.70
N LEU A 91 -12.01 -20.04 -4.89
CA LEU A 91 -12.32 -21.38 -5.40
C LEU A 91 -11.16 -22.35 -5.14
N LEU A 92 -11.46 -23.61 -4.83
CA LEU A 92 -10.50 -24.72 -4.71
C LEU A 92 -10.77 -25.71 -5.83
N ALA A 93 -9.77 -25.95 -6.69
CA ALA A 93 -9.92 -26.78 -7.90
C ALA A 93 -11.16 -26.37 -8.75
N ALA A 94 -11.34 -25.05 -8.96
CA ALA A 94 -12.47 -24.44 -9.66
C ALA A 94 -13.87 -24.69 -9.03
N ARG A 95 -13.94 -25.14 -7.79
CA ARG A 95 -15.18 -25.44 -7.03
C ARG A 95 -15.22 -24.65 -5.72
N ASN A 96 -16.42 -24.44 -5.19
CA ASN A 96 -16.68 -23.78 -3.90
C ASN A 96 -17.59 -24.62 -2.97
N ASP A 97 -17.85 -25.87 -3.31
CA ASP A 97 -18.83 -26.78 -2.70
C ASP A 97 -18.21 -28.07 -2.12
N TRP A 98 -16.99 -27.99 -1.58
CA TRP A 98 -16.36 -29.13 -0.92
C TRP A 98 -16.96 -29.39 0.48
N GLU A 99 -17.50 -30.57 0.71
CA GLU A 99 -18.24 -30.96 1.93
C GLU A 99 -17.44 -30.84 3.25
N TYR A 100 -16.10 -30.87 3.19
CA TYR A 100 -15.23 -30.71 4.36
C TYR A 100 -15.16 -29.24 4.83
N PHE A 101 -15.44 -28.29 3.97
CA PHE A 101 -15.25 -26.86 4.22
C PHE A 101 -16.58 -26.13 4.32
N VAL A 102 -16.59 -25.03 5.08
CA VAL A 102 -17.76 -24.17 5.14
C VAL A 102 -18.08 -23.61 3.75
N PRO A 103 -19.38 -23.46 3.40
CA PRO A 103 -19.79 -22.89 2.13
C PRO A 103 -19.37 -21.41 2.02
N PRO A 104 -19.35 -20.84 0.82
CA PRO A 104 -19.18 -19.40 0.63
C PRO A 104 -20.33 -18.62 1.30
N VAL A 105 -20.07 -17.36 1.66
CA VAL A 105 -21.11 -16.46 2.19
C VAL A 105 -22.24 -16.29 1.19
N PHE A 106 -21.89 -16.15 -0.08
CA PHE A 106 -22.79 -16.13 -1.22
C PHE A 106 -22.21 -17.01 -2.35
N ASP A 107 -23.04 -17.89 -2.91
CA ASP A 107 -22.63 -18.75 -4.02
C ASP A 107 -22.83 -18.07 -5.37
N ALA A 108 -21.78 -17.40 -5.85
CA ALA A 108 -21.73 -16.80 -7.19
C ALA A 108 -21.52 -17.84 -8.34
N GLN A 109 -21.26 -19.14 -8.02
CA GLN A 109 -20.94 -20.15 -9.04
C GLN A 109 -22.15 -20.91 -9.57
N GLN A 110 -23.36 -20.61 -9.08
CA GLN A 110 -24.60 -21.25 -9.55
C GLN A 110 -24.73 -21.09 -11.08
N PRO A 111 -24.82 -22.18 -11.85
CA PRO A 111 -24.71 -22.12 -13.34
C PRO A 111 -25.74 -21.22 -14.03
N ASN A 112 -26.96 -21.15 -13.47
CA ASN A 112 -28.07 -20.30 -13.96
C ASN A 112 -28.32 -19.08 -13.05
N GLY A 113 -27.45 -18.83 -12.06
CA GLY A 113 -27.52 -17.66 -11.20
C GLY A 113 -27.27 -16.36 -11.96
N HIS A 114 -27.77 -15.26 -11.44
CA HIS A 114 -27.64 -13.92 -12.05
C HIS A 114 -26.19 -13.58 -12.41
N PHE A 115 -25.24 -13.89 -11.49
CA PHE A 115 -23.83 -13.63 -11.73
C PHE A 115 -23.30 -14.34 -12.99
N LYS A 116 -23.55 -15.66 -13.12
CA LYS A 116 -23.07 -16.46 -14.26
C LYS A 116 -23.75 -16.11 -15.57
N VAL A 117 -24.99 -15.69 -15.55
CA VAL A 117 -25.70 -15.18 -16.76
C VAL A 117 -25.03 -13.89 -17.24
N ARG A 118 -24.84 -12.93 -16.35
CA ARG A 118 -24.20 -11.64 -16.68
C ARG A 118 -22.73 -11.78 -17.06
N GLU A 119 -21.98 -12.66 -16.40
CA GLU A 119 -20.58 -12.97 -16.74
C GLU A 119 -20.48 -13.50 -18.20
N ARG A 120 -21.41 -14.36 -18.62
CA ARG A 120 -21.49 -14.85 -20.01
C ARG A 120 -21.80 -13.73 -21.00
N GLU A 121 -22.71 -12.83 -20.69
CA GLU A 121 -23.02 -11.67 -21.54
C GLU A 121 -21.78 -10.76 -21.72
N ILE A 122 -21.07 -10.46 -20.64
CA ILE A 122 -19.81 -9.68 -20.66
C ILE A 122 -18.74 -10.40 -21.49
N SER A 123 -18.61 -11.72 -21.33
CA SER A 123 -17.67 -12.55 -22.10
C SER A 123 -18.00 -12.55 -23.61
N ASN A 124 -19.28 -12.53 -23.98
CA ASN A 124 -19.69 -12.43 -25.38
C ASN A 124 -19.32 -11.07 -25.99
N ILE A 125 -19.47 -9.98 -25.24
CA ILE A 125 -19.02 -8.64 -25.68
C ILE A 125 -17.50 -8.63 -25.88
N ASN A 126 -16.72 -9.27 -25.00
CA ASN A 126 -15.27 -9.38 -25.17
C ASN A 126 -14.90 -10.11 -26.46
N LYS A 127 -15.59 -11.22 -26.77
CA LYS A 127 -15.41 -11.95 -28.05
C LYS A 127 -15.77 -11.10 -29.25
N GLU A 128 -16.85 -10.30 -29.17
CA GLU A 128 -17.23 -9.39 -30.24
C GLU A 128 -16.18 -8.29 -30.49
N ILE A 129 -15.64 -7.70 -29.41
CA ILE A 129 -14.56 -6.70 -29.50
C ILE A 129 -13.33 -7.32 -30.18
N GLU A 130 -12.90 -8.49 -29.71
CA GLU A 130 -11.74 -9.20 -30.28
C GLU A 130 -11.94 -9.55 -31.77
N ALA A 131 -13.12 -9.99 -32.14
CA ALA A 131 -13.46 -10.28 -33.53
C ALA A 131 -13.41 -9.03 -34.43
N LEU A 132 -13.88 -7.89 -33.92
CA LEU A 132 -13.81 -6.61 -34.64
C LEU A 132 -12.35 -6.14 -34.75
N GLU A 133 -11.55 -6.17 -33.69
CA GLU A 133 -10.15 -5.75 -33.72
C GLU A 133 -9.28 -6.60 -34.66
N LYS A 134 -9.58 -7.89 -34.77
CA LYS A 134 -8.86 -8.86 -35.63
C LYS A 134 -9.50 -9.03 -37.02
N SER A 135 -10.56 -8.28 -37.35
CA SER A 135 -11.23 -8.46 -38.62
C SER A 135 -10.30 -8.13 -39.81
N LYS A 136 -10.25 -9.02 -40.80
CA LYS A 136 -9.39 -8.83 -41.99
C LYS A 136 -9.68 -7.52 -42.72
N GLY A 137 -10.96 -7.12 -42.79
CA GLY A 137 -11.38 -5.87 -43.42
C GLY A 137 -10.81 -4.64 -42.71
N TYR A 138 -10.91 -4.59 -41.39
CA TYR A 138 -10.39 -3.48 -40.61
C TYR A 138 -8.86 -3.38 -40.69
N LEU A 139 -8.15 -4.51 -40.59
CA LEU A 139 -6.69 -4.53 -40.71
C LEU A 139 -6.21 -4.12 -42.12
N ALA A 140 -6.93 -4.50 -43.18
CA ALA A 140 -6.66 -4.07 -44.54
C ALA A 140 -6.87 -2.55 -44.73
N GLN A 141 -7.95 -2.00 -44.14
CA GLN A 141 -8.21 -0.55 -44.18
C GLN A 141 -7.13 0.23 -43.43
N LEU A 142 -6.68 -0.24 -42.22
CA LEU A 142 -5.58 0.37 -41.49
C LEU A 142 -4.28 0.35 -42.32
N SER A 143 -3.94 -0.76 -42.95
CA SER A 143 -2.75 -0.90 -43.78
C SER A 143 -2.82 0.04 -45.02
N LEU A 144 -3.98 0.13 -45.66
CA LEU A 144 -4.19 1.04 -46.81
C LEU A 144 -4.07 2.50 -46.39
N TYR A 145 -4.69 2.89 -45.28
CA TYR A 145 -4.58 4.25 -44.73
C TYR A 145 -3.14 4.63 -44.44
N GLU A 146 -2.40 3.75 -43.74
CA GLU A 146 -1.02 4.02 -43.38
C GLU A 146 -0.07 4.11 -44.58
N SER A 147 -0.23 3.21 -45.58
CA SER A 147 0.55 3.27 -46.82
C SER A 147 0.26 4.52 -47.65
N THR A 148 -1.04 4.92 -47.71
CA THR A 148 -1.46 6.16 -48.40
C THR A 148 -0.91 7.40 -47.65
N ARG A 149 -0.96 7.41 -46.31
CA ARG A 149 -0.43 8.50 -45.51
C ARG A 149 1.07 8.71 -45.77
N GLN A 150 1.85 7.63 -45.81
CA GLN A 150 3.28 7.68 -46.12
C GLN A 150 3.53 8.19 -47.53
N GLY A 151 2.75 7.75 -48.54
CA GLY A 151 2.82 8.24 -49.91
C GLY A 151 2.49 9.73 -50.02
N ILE A 152 1.51 10.22 -49.27
CA ILE A 152 1.13 11.63 -49.22
C ILE A 152 2.25 12.46 -48.58
N GLU A 153 2.85 12.00 -47.48
CA GLU A 153 3.95 12.68 -46.84
C GLU A 153 5.11 12.93 -47.82
N LEU A 154 5.46 11.90 -48.59
CA LEU A 154 6.49 11.99 -49.62
C LEU A 154 6.13 13.01 -50.73
N ARG A 155 4.89 12.99 -51.24
CA ARG A 155 4.40 13.94 -52.28
C ARG A 155 4.48 15.39 -51.74
N LEU A 156 4.05 15.64 -50.51
CA LEU A 156 4.10 16.96 -49.90
C LEU A 156 5.54 17.44 -49.63
N GLU A 157 6.44 16.55 -49.28
CA GLU A 157 7.85 16.87 -49.11
C GLU A 157 8.53 17.23 -50.43
N GLN A 158 8.28 16.48 -51.48
CA GLN A 158 8.76 16.81 -52.82
C GLN A 158 8.25 18.20 -53.30
N MET A 159 6.99 18.50 -53.08
CA MET A 159 6.43 19.81 -53.43
C MET A 159 7.07 20.95 -52.63
N ARG A 160 7.31 20.74 -51.31
CA ARG A 160 8.02 21.72 -50.47
C ARG A 160 9.44 21.98 -50.98
N LYS A 161 10.15 20.93 -51.42
CA LYS A 161 11.47 21.02 -51.99
C LYS A 161 11.46 21.83 -53.29
N GLN A 162 10.55 21.56 -54.21
CA GLN A 162 10.41 22.32 -55.46
C GLN A 162 10.12 23.81 -55.21
N VAL A 163 9.23 24.13 -54.26
CA VAL A 163 8.93 25.52 -53.91
C VAL A 163 10.15 26.21 -53.32
N ALA A 164 10.94 25.50 -52.47
CA ALA A 164 12.16 26.03 -51.88
C ALA A 164 13.28 26.27 -52.91
N GLU A 165 13.50 25.34 -53.79
CA GLU A 165 14.46 25.44 -54.89
C GLU A 165 14.14 26.60 -55.85
N ALA A 166 12.90 26.68 -56.30
CA ALA A 166 12.44 27.77 -57.17
C ALA A 166 12.57 29.14 -56.45
N LYS A 167 12.29 29.21 -55.16
CA LYS A 167 12.51 30.43 -54.34
C LYS A 167 14.02 30.79 -54.28
N ALA A 168 14.89 29.81 -54.00
CA ALA A 168 16.34 30.02 -53.96
C ALA A 168 16.92 30.54 -55.27
N MET A 169 16.44 29.99 -56.40
CA MET A 169 16.85 30.47 -57.73
C MET A 169 16.42 31.93 -58.01
N ARG A 170 15.20 32.31 -57.67
CA ARG A 170 14.71 33.69 -57.78
C ARG A 170 15.49 34.64 -56.86
N ASP A 171 15.80 34.24 -55.65
CA ASP A 171 16.56 35.06 -54.73
C ASP A 171 18.05 35.18 -55.13
N ALA A 172 18.64 34.15 -55.76
CA ALA A 172 19.96 34.20 -56.34
C ALA A 172 20.02 35.19 -57.50
N ARG A 173 19.06 35.12 -58.46
CA ARG A 173 19.01 36.03 -59.60
C ARG A 173 18.78 37.49 -59.20
N ARG A 174 18.01 37.76 -58.14
CA ARG A 174 17.83 39.11 -57.58
C ARG A 174 19.16 39.64 -56.99
N ARG A 175 19.88 38.81 -56.26
CA ARG A 175 21.19 39.18 -55.67
C ARG A 175 22.25 39.46 -56.74
N GLU A 176 22.27 38.68 -57.81
CA GLU A 176 23.17 38.90 -58.95
C GLU A 176 22.90 40.26 -59.63
N ALA A 177 21.62 40.64 -59.84
CA ALA A 177 21.26 41.93 -60.37
C ALA A 177 21.59 43.09 -59.44
N GLU A 178 21.56 42.88 -58.11
CA GLU A 178 21.92 43.89 -57.09
C GLU A 178 23.44 44.07 -56.97
N GLN A 179 24.25 43.05 -57.29
CA GLN A 179 25.72 43.07 -57.18
C GLN A 179 26.43 43.55 -58.44
N GLY A 180 25.75 44.23 -59.37
CA GLY A 180 26.32 44.83 -60.57
C GLY A 180 26.23 43.92 -61.80
N GLY A 181 25.37 42.89 -61.77
CA GLY A 181 24.98 42.11 -62.94
C GLY A 181 23.93 42.86 -63.82
N GLU A 182 23.46 42.15 -64.85
CA GLU A 182 22.43 42.69 -65.73
C GLU A 182 21.12 42.98 -65.00
N PRO A 183 20.56 44.21 -65.00
CA PRO A 183 19.40 44.55 -64.22
C PRO A 183 18.14 43.76 -64.67
N LEU A 184 17.34 43.28 -63.71
CA LEU A 184 16.09 42.58 -63.95
C LEU A 184 15.13 43.43 -64.76
N SER A 185 14.65 42.95 -65.93
CA SER A 185 13.63 43.57 -66.71
C SER A 185 12.26 43.55 -65.98
N ALA A 186 11.31 44.41 -66.39
CA ALA A 186 9.97 44.39 -65.87
C ALA A 186 9.24 43.06 -66.14
N GLU A 187 9.55 42.45 -67.25
CA GLU A 187 8.98 41.19 -67.69
C GLU A 187 9.51 39.99 -66.85
N GLU A 188 10.79 39.97 -66.53
CA GLU A 188 11.39 38.99 -65.61
C GLU A 188 10.83 39.08 -64.17
N LYS A 189 10.70 40.29 -63.65
CA LYS A 189 10.07 40.54 -62.34
C LYS A 189 8.63 40.02 -62.30
N ALA A 190 7.83 40.28 -63.34
CA ALA A 190 6.48 39.80 -63.48
C ALA A 190 6.41 38.28 -63.61
N ALA A 191 7.36 37.66 -64.36
CA ALA A 191 7.47 36.21 -64.46
C ALA A 191 7.77 35.54 -63.14
N MET A 192 8.72 36.06 -62.34
CA MET A 192 9.04 35.55 -60.99
C MET A 192 7.86 35.60 -60.04
N VAL A 193 7.02 36.66 -60.11
CA VAL A 193 5.80 36.79 -59.31
C VAL A 193 4.77 35.76 -59.71
N ARG A 194 4.52 35.62 -61.04
CA ARG A 194 3.57 34.60 -61.58
C ARG A 194 3.98 33.19 -61.17
N GLU A 195 5.26 32.84 -61.32
CA GLU A 195 5.79 31.53 -60.92
C GLU A 195 5.60 31.28 -59.40
N SER A 196 5.93 32.27 -58.54
CA SER A 196 5.72 32.14 -57.10
C SER A 196 4.25 31.96 -56.74
N GLN A 197 3.33 32.66 -57.40
CA GLN A 197 1.89 32.52 -57.18
C GLN A 197 1.39 31.17 -57.64
N HIS A 198 1.84 30.70 -58.81
CA HIS A 198 1.50 29.39 -59.38
C HIS A 198 1.92 28.26 -58.42
N LEU A 199 3.19 28.21 -58.03
CA LEU A 199 3.72 27.17 -57.12
C LEU A 199 3.00 27.15 -55.78
N LYS A 200 2.69 28.32 -55.19
CA LYS A 200 1.89 28.39 -53.95
C LYS A 200 0.46 27.90 -54.15
N ALA A 201 -0.16 28.18 -55.27
CA ALA A 201 -1.51 27.69 -55.58
C ALA A 201 -1.49 26.18 -55.77
N GLU A 202 -0.51 25.65 -56.47
CA GLU A 202 -0.32 24.20 -56.70
C GLU A 202 -0.09 23.47 -55.39
N GLN A 203 0.77 23.98 -54.51
CA GLN A 203 0.99 23.43 -53.17
C GLN A 203 -0.30 23.37 -52.34
N ARG A 204 -1.12 24.43 -52.38
CA ARG A 204 -2.42 24.46 -51.69
C ARG A 204 -3.39 23.41 -52.25
N ARG A 205 -3.47 23.29 -53.57
CA ARG A 205 -4.34 22.31 -54.25
C ARG A 205 -3.91 20.88 -53.91
N LEU A 206 -2.61 20.60 -53.97
CA LEU A 206 -2.08 19.28 -53.61
C LEU A 206 -2.41 18.94 -52.16
N LYS A 207 -2.20 19.87 -51.21
CA LYS A 207 -2.51 19.67 -49.81
C LYS A 207 -4.01 19.35 -49.64
N GLN A 208 -4.90 20.12 -50.24
CA GLN A 208 -6.34 19.91 -50.12
C GLN A 208 -6.77 18.55 -50.72
N GLN A 209 -6.19 18.12 -51.84
CA GLN A 209 -6.44 16.79 -52.41
C GLN A 209 -5.98 15.69 -51.47
N CYS A 210 -4.80 15.79 -50.91
CA CYS A 210 -4.24 14.84 -49.93
C CYS A 210 -5.09 14.75 -48.65
N ASP A 211 -5.52 15.90 -48.11
CA ASP A 211 -6.37 15.94 -46.91
C ASP A 211 -7.75 15.25 -47.21
N THR A 212 -8.30 15.45 -48.40
CA THR A 212 -9.56 14.79 -48.80
C THR A 212 -9.36 13.27 -48.98
N GLU A 213 -8.26 12.84 -49.61
CA GLU A 213 -7.92 11.43 -49.81
C GLU A 213 -7.78 10.70 -48.47
N LEU A 214 -7.08 11.30 -47.49
CA LEU A 214 -6.95 10.75 -46.13
C LEU A 214 -8.27 10.72 -45.39
N ALA A 215 -9.11 11.77 -45.50
CA ALA A 215 -10.38 11.82 -44.81
C ALA A 215 -11.34 10.69 -45.29
N ILE A 216 -11.37 10.41 -46.59
CA ILE A 216 -12.18 9.32 -47.13
C ILE A 216 -11.74 7.95 -46.59
N LEU A 217 -10.44 7.71 -46.51
CA LEU A 217 -9.90 6.45 -45.99
C LEU A 217 -10.01 6.35 -44.46
N HIS A 218 -9.97 7.47 -43.75
CA HIS A 218 -10.07 7.50 -42.28
C HIS A 218 -11.49 7.27 -41.77
N GLN A 219 -12.51 7.72 -42.50
CA GLN A 219 -13.90 7.63 -42.06
C GLN A 219 -14.34 6.20 -41.67
N PRO A 220 -14.16 5.14 -42.48
CA PRO A 220 -14.56 3.79 -42.10
C PRO A 220 -13.76 3.24 -40.88
N ILE A 221 -12.50 3.65 -40.75
CA ILE A 221 -11.67 3.30 -39.58
C ILE A 221 -12.23 3.96 -38.33
N GLU A 222 -12.61 5.23 -38.42
CA GLU A 222 -13.18 5.99 -37.28
C GLU A 222 -14.53 5.40 -36.85
N GLU A 223 -15.40 5.02 -37.82
CA GLU A 223 -16.68 4.35 -37.50
C GLU A 223 -16.47 3.01 -36.80
N HIS A 224 -15.49 2.24 -37.26
CA HIS A 224 -15.13 0.97 -36.65
C HIS A 224 -14.59 1.16 -35.21
N ASN A 225 -13.70 2.13 -35.01
CA ASN A 225 -13.19 2.50 -33.70
C ASN A 225 -14.28 3.00 -32.74
N LYS A 226 -15.25 3.78 -33.24
CA LYS A 226 -16.41 4.21 -32.45
C LYS A 226 -17.25 3.02 -31.97
N ARG A 227 -17.44 2.01 -32.85
CA ARG A 227 -18.16 0.78 -32.48
C ARG A 227 -17.41 -0.01 -31.38
N ILE A 228 -16.09 -0.19 -31.52
CA ILE A 228 -15.26 -0.86 -30.52
C ILE A 228 -15.31 -0.08 -29.17
N ALA A 229 -15.19 1.24 -29.22
CA ALA A 229 -15.27 2.09 -28.03
C ALA A 229 -16.63 1.99 -27.32
N ALA A 230 -17.73 1.96 -28.07
CA ALA A 230 -19.07 1.78 -27.53
C ALA A 230 -19.23 0.41 -26.84
N LEU A 231 -18.72 -0.67 -27.45
CA LEU A 231 -18.72 -2.01 -26.84
C LEU A 231 -17.86 -2.09 -25.58
N ARG A 232 -16.68 -1.47 -25.59
CA ARG A 232 -15.80 -1.38 -24.40
C ARG A 232 -16.48 -0.65 -23.24
N ASN A 233 -17.16 0.46 -23.53
CA ASN A 233 -17.92 1.21 -22.54
C ASN A 233 -19.10 0.39 -21.99
N ARG A 234 -19.86 -0.26 -22.87
CA ARG A 234 -20.96 -1.15 -22.46
C ARG A 234 -20.46 -2.28 -21.57
N ARG A 235 -19.37 -2.95 -21.97
CA ARG A 235 -18.73 -4.00 -21.15
C ARG A 235 -18.32 -3.50 -19.77
N ARG A 236 -17.68 -2.32 -19.71
CA ARG A 236 -17.25 -1.69 -18.46
C ARG A 236 -18.44 -1.45 -17.52
N ASN A 237 -19.49 -0.79 -18.03
CA ASN A 237 -20.68 -0.51 -17.24
C ASN A 237 -21.34 -1.79 -16.72
N MET A 238 -21.49 -2.80 -17.57
CA MET A 238 -22.05 -4.10 -17.14
C MET A 238 -21.17 -4.80 -16.10
N SER A 239 -19.83 -4.70 -16.20
CA SER A 239 -18.91 -5.26 -15.19
C SER A 239 -19.04 -4.53 -13.85
N ASP A 240 -19.13 -3.19 -13.88
CA ASP A 240 -19.27 -2.37 -12.67
C ASP A 240 -20.63 -2.63 -11.99
N GLU A 241 -21.72 -2.70 -12.76
CA GLU A 241 -23.05 -3.04 -12.26
C GLU A 241 -23.08 -4.44 -11.65
N LEU A 242 -22.50 -5.44 -12.31
CA LEU A 242 -22.43 -6.81 -11.82
C LEU A 242 -21.62 -6.91 -10.53
N GLN A 243 -20.50 -6.17 -10.43
CA GLN A 243 -19.66 -6.15 -9.24
C GLN A 243 -20.40 -5.51 -8.06
N GLN A 244 -21.07 -4.39 -8.27
CA GLN A 244 -21.89 -3.74 -7.23
C GLN A 244 -23.06 -4.62 -6.77
N TRP A 245 -23.73 -5.28 -7.71
CA TRP A 245 -24.78 -6.23 -7.38
C TRP A 245 -24.22 -7.37 -6.53
N LEU A 246 -23.07 -7.94 -6.90
CA LEU A 246 -22.42 -9.03 -6.17
C LEU A 246 -22.09 -8.61 -4.73
N PHE A 247 -21.53 -7.43 -4.52
CA PHE A 247 -21.18 -6.95 -3.18
C PHE A 247 -22.38 -6.83 -2.24
N ARG A 248 -23.56 -6.52 -2.78
CA ARG A 248 -24.82 -6.49 -2.00
C ARG A 248 -25.35 -7.87 -1.63
N GLN A 249 -24.91 -8.93 -2.33
CA GLN A 249 -25.27 -10.31 -1.98
C GLN A 249 -24.44 -10.85 -0.79
N TYR A 250 -23.28 -10.25 -0.52
CA TYR A 250 -22.47 -10.63 0.63
C TYR A 250 -22.96 -9.94 1.89
N ILE A 251 -23.95 -10.53 2.53
CA ILE A 251 -24.51 -10.07 3.82
C ILE A 251 -23.72 -10.71 4.96
N MET A 252 -23.02 -9.89 5.74
CA MET A 252 -22.16 -10.30 6.84
C MET A 252 -22.86 -10.13 8.18
N LEU A 253 -22.92 -11.23 8.96
CA LEU A 253 -23.39 -11.25 10.34
C LEU A 253 -22.26 -10.85 11.31
N ASN A 254 -22.62 -10.15 12.38
CA ASN A 254 -21.74 -10.00 13.54
C ASN A 254 -22.20 -10.88 14.73
N ALA A 255 -21.45 -10.89 15.82
CA ALA A 255 -21.77 -11.69 17.00
C ALA A 255 -23.03 -11.21 17.75
N LEU A 256 -23.56 -10.02 17.44
CA LEU A 256 -24.84 -9.49 17.96
C LEU A 256 -26.02 -9.88 17.08
N GLY A 257 -25.80 -10.53 15.92
CA GLY A 257 -26.84 -10.87 14.95
C GLY A 257 -27.21 -9.72 14.00
N GLU A 258 -26.44 -8.63 13.96
CA GLU A 258 -26.64 -7.53 13.01
C GLU A 258 -26.09 -7.90 11.64
N GLU A 259 -26.84 -7.57 10.58
CA GLU A 259 -26.49 -7.82 9.19
C GLU A 259 -26.03 -6.53 8.49
N ARG A 260 -24.94 -6.61 7.70
CA ARG A 260 -24.53 -5.56 6.78
C ARG A 260 -23.99 -6.17 5.49
N ASP A 261 -24.34 -5.58 4.34
CA ASP A 261 -23.71 -5.94 3.07
C ASP A 261 -22.32 -5.31 2.92
N LEU A 262 -21.54 -5.77 1.93
CA LEU A 262 -20.19 -5.23 1.72
C LEU A 262 -20.19 -3.76 1.29
N VAL A 263 -21.22 -3.29 0.57
CA VAL A 263 -21.30 -1.89 0.15
C VAL A 263 -21.45 -0.99 1.39
N ASP A 264 -22.30 -1.39 2.34
CA ASP A 264 -22.47 -0.67 3.60
C ASP A 264 -21.24 -0.72 4.49
N ILE A 265 -20.56 -1.89 4.57
CA ILE A 265 -19.34 -2.05 5.36
C ILE A 265 -18.20 -1.17 4.83
N PHE A 266 -18.08 -1.03 3.51
CA PHE A 266 -16.98 -0.29 2.90
C PHE A 266 -17.29 1.20 2.66
N ARG A 267 -18.55 1.64 2.78
CA ARG A 267 -18.98 3.04 2.54
C ARG A 267 -18.15 4.05 3.32
N ASP A 268 -17.89 3.76 4.59
CA ASP A 268 -17.21 4.65 5.52
C ASP A 268 -15.68 4.38 5.56
N THR A 269 -15.15 3.58 4.61
CA THR A 269 -13.73 3.30 4.51
C THR A 269 -13.06 4.17 3.43
N ILE A 270 -11.74 4.30 3.52
CA ILE A 270 -10.92 4.98 2.51
C ILE A 270 -11.10 4.43 1.08
N HIS A 271 -11.55 3.19 0.94
CA HIS A 271 -11.79 2.58 -0.37
C HIS A 271 -13.17 2.90 -0.95
N ALA A 272 -14.15 3.26 -0.11
CA ALA A 272 -15.55 3.52 -0.44
C ALA A 272 -16.25 2.40 -1.27
N ILE A 273 -15.46 1.60 -1.99
CA ILE A 273 -15.89 0.46 -2.81
C ILE A 273 -15.11 -0.79 -2.37
N PRO A 274 -15.77 -1.93 -2.14
CA PRO A 274 -15.08 -3.17 -1.78
C PRO A 274 -14.08 -3.59 -2.89
N PRO A 275 -12.84 -3.95 -2.56
CA PRO A 275 -11.94 -4.57 -3.53
C PRO A 275 -12.48 -5.91 -4.06
N ALA A 276 -12.17 -6.24 -5.31
CA ALA A 276 -12.59 -7.50 -5.93
C ALA A 276 -12.19 -8.72 -5.08
N GLY A 277 -13.13 -9.67 -4.90
CA GLY A 277 -12.96 -10.85 -4.05
C GLY A 277 -13.03 -10.58 -2.54
N SER A 278 -13.56 -9.41 -2.11
CA SER A 278 -13.93 -9.18 -0.71
C SER A 278 -15.06 -10.14 -0.31
N GLY A 279 -14.98 -10.70 0.91
CA GLY A 279 -15.96 -11.66 1.43
C GLY A 279 -15.61 -13.14 1.16
N ASP A 280 -14.74 -13.44 0.18
CA ASP A 280 -14.34 -14.81 -0.16
C ASP A 280 -13.10 -15.32 0.60
N CYS A 281 -12.57 -14.56 1.54
CA CYS A 281 -11.48 -14.99 2.41
C CYS A 281 -11.96 -16.02 3.45
N CYS A 282 -11.02 -16.75 4.07
CA CYS A 282 -11.37 -17.80 5.03
C CYS A 282 -12.08 -17.25 6.26
N ALA A 283 -11.56 -16.20 6.90
CA ALA A 283 -12.11 -15.64 8.13
C ALA A 283 -13.59 -15.21 8.02
N PRO A 284 -14.01 -14.42 7.01
CA PRO A 284 -15.43 -14.10 6.83
C PRO A 284 -16.34 -15.33 6.66
N LYS A 285 -15.91 -16.31 5.88
CA LYS A 285 -16.69 -17.56 5.67
C LYS A 285 -16.88 -18.34 6.97
N LEU A 286 -15.80 -18.48 7.75
CA LEU A 286 -15.78 -19.21 9.01
C LEU A 286 -16.69 -18.56 10.05
N LEU A 287 -16.56 -17.26 10.26
CA LEU A 287 -17.39 -16.52 11.22
C LEU A 287 -18.85 -16.48 10.78
N GLN A 288 -19.13 -16.27 9.50
CA GLN A 288 -20.48 -16.30 8.96
C GLN A 288 -21.18 -17.64 9.22
N TYR A 289 -20.46 -18.73 8.98
CA TYR A 289 -21.00 -20.07 9.25
C TYR A 289 -21.24 -20.28 10.74
N ALA A 290 -20.27 -19.90 11.60
CA ALA A 290 -20.40 -20.03 13.04
C ALA A 290 -21.62 -19.27 13.58
N TYR A 291 -21.79 -18.00 13.20
CA TYR A 291 -22.92 -17.18 13.65
C TYR A 291 -24.27 -17.71 13.15
N LYS A 292 -24.36 -18.13 11.89
CA LYS A 292 -25.59 -18.72 11.33
C LYS A 292 -26.03 -20.00 12.03
N HIS A 293 -25.09 -20.77 12.61
CA HIS A 293 -25.37 -22.04 13.26
C HIS A 293 -25.28 -21.96 14.80
N GLY A 294 -25.23 -20.75 15.37
CA GLY A 294 -25.18 -20.54 16.81
C GLY A 294 -23.94 -21.08 17.51
N LEU A 295 -22.82 -21.23 16.77
CA LEU A 295 -21.54 -21.68 17.31
C LEU A 295 -20.76 -20.50 17.88
N GLU A 296 -20.14 -20.68 19.05
CA GLU A 296 -19.31 -19.66 19.70
C GLU A 296 -17.87 -19.70 19.15
N PRO A 297 -17.34 -18.66 18.48
CA PRO A 297 -15.95 -18.57 18.05
C PRO A 297 -14.99 -18.49 19.24
N VAL A 298 -13.93 -19.33 19.26
CA VAL A 298 -12.93 -19.40 20.32
C VAL A 298 -11.58 -18.81 19.87
N CYS A 299 -11.04 -19.30 18.76
CA CYS A 299 -9.82 -18.80 18.15
C CYS A 299 -9.75 -19.19 16.68
N MET A 300 -8.96 -18.45 15.88
CA MET A 300 -8.81 -18.72 14.46
C MET A 300 -7.35 -18.63 14.00
N ALA A 301 -7.04 -19.31 12.90
CA ALA A 301 -5.78 -19.15 12.19
C ALA A 301 -5.96 -19.39 10.69
N GLU A 302 -5.12 -18.73 9.89
CA GLU A 302 -5.03 -18.95 8.45
C GLU A 302 -3.61 -19.42 8.11
N PHE A 303 -3.45 -20.40 7.19
CA PHE A 303 -2.16 -20.90 6.75
C PHE A 303 -2.12 -21.05 5.21
N TRP A 304 -0.92 -20.96 4.66
CA TRP A 304 -0.71 -21.09 3.22
C TRP A 304 -0.39 -22.52 2.83
N TRP A 305 -1.00 -23.01 1.74
CA TRP A 305 -0.74 -24.30 1.15
C TRP A 305 -0.33 -24.17 -0.31
N GLY A 306 0.79 -24.82 -0.73
CA GLY A 306 1.27 -24.82 -2.11
C GLY A 306 2.30 -23.73 -2.41
N ASP A 307 2.50 -23.46 -3.70
CA ASP A 307 3.53 -22.54 -4.19
C ASP A 307 3.21 -21.07 -3.89
N SER A 308 4.26 -20.27 -3.84
CA SER A 308 4.15 -18.83 -3.66
C SER A 308 3.53 -18.15 -4.89
N PRO A 309 2.56 -17.24 -4.74
CA PRO A 309 2.04 -16.49 -5.86
C PRO A 309 3.12 -15.54 -6.43
N LYS A 310 3.05 -15.23 -7.73
CA LYS A 310 4.04 -14.37 -8.42
C LYS A 310 4.21 -12.97 -7.81
N GLN A 311 3.17 -12.45 -7.19
CA GLN A 311 3.15 -11.08 -6.64
C GLN A 311 3.47 -11.02 -5.14
N GLU A 312 3.50 -12.16 -4.48
CA GLU A 312 3.66 -12.28 -3.03
C GLU A 312 4.44 -13.56 -2.72
N ILE A 313 5.47 -13.49 -1.87
CA ILE A 313 6.16 -14.70 -1.40
C ILE A 313 5.37 -15.25 -0.22
N ARG A 314 4.80 -16.45 -0.36
CA ARG A 314 4.14 -17.17 0.74
C ARG A 314 4.76 -18.56 0.89
N HIS A 315 5.11 -18.90 2.11
CA HIS A 315 5.73 -20.18 2.39
C HIS A 315 4.67 -21.23 2.72
N HIS A 316 4.82 -22.40 2.14
CA HIS A 316 3.97 -23.54 2.42
C HIS A 316 3.92 -23.86 3.93
N LEU A 317 2.73 -24.11 4.47
CA LEU A 317 2.43 -24.38 5.88
C LEU A 317 2.67 -23.23 6.86
N HIS A 318 3.10 -22.04 6.41
CA HIS A 318 3.25 -20.89 7.30
C HIS A 318 1.90 -20.23 7.58
N TYR A 319 1.75 -19.72 8.80
CA TYR A 319 0.56 -19.01 9.23
C TYR A 319 0.67 -17.52 8.87
N TYR A 320 -0.47 -16.94 8.48
CA TYR A 320 -0.56 -15.55 8.06
C TYR A 320 -1.78 -14.88 8.71
N PRO A 321 -1.66 -13.64 9.18
CA PRO A 321 -2.81 -12.88 9.68
C PRO A 321 -3.77 -12.54 8.54
N ALA A 322 -5.02 -12.22 8.90
CA ALA A 322 -6.02 -11.73 7.97
C ALA A 322 -5.53 -10.45 7.25
N CYS A 323 -5.86 -10.29 5.97
CA CYS A 323 -5.40 -9.15 5.19
C CYS A 323 -6.08 -7.85 5.64
N ARG A 324 -5.35 -6.73 5.57
CA ARG A 324 -5.88 -5.43 5.99
C ARG A 324 -6.71 -4.73 4.90
N SER A 325 -6.50 -5.04 3.63
CA SER A 325 -7.18 -4.36 2.53
C SER A 325 -8.62 -4.82 2.31
N LYS A 326 -8.89 -6.13 2.45
CA LYS A 326 -10.23 -6.71 2.22
C LYS A 326 -10.90 -7.12 3.52
N CYS A 327 -10.15 -7.81 4.40
CA CYS A 327 -10.73 -8.42 5.60
C CYS A 327 -10.89 -7.44 6.77
N LEU A 328 -10.06 -6.39 6.88
CA LEU A 328 -10.13 -5.49 8.03
C LEU A 328 -11.51 -4.84 8.19
N PRO A 329 -12.13 -4.19 7.18
CA PRO A 329 -13.46 -3.62 7.35
C PRO A 329 -14.53 -4.68 7.66
N ILE A 330 -14.47 -5.82 6.98
CA ILE A 330 -15.43 -6.92 7.15
C ILE A 330 -15.34 -7.48 8.58
N LEU A 331 -14.13 -7.81 9.05
CA LEU A 331 -13.93 -8.36 10.38
C LEU A 331 -14.18 -7.33 11.49
N THR A 332 -13.95 -6.04 11.24
CA THR A 332 -14.36 -4.99 12.18
C THR A 332 -15.86 -5.00 12.46
N HIS A 333 -16.69 -5.28 11.42
CA HIS A 333 -18.12 -5.48 11.61
C HIS A 333 -18.42 -6.85 12.27
N MET A 334 -17.86 -7.93 11.74
CA MET A 334 -18.21 -9.30 12.17
C MET A 334 -17.80 -9.61 13.61
N LEU A 335 -16.74 -8.98 14.13
CA LEU A 335 -16.27 -9.18 15.50
C LEU A 335 -16.99 -8.32 16.54
N ARG A 336 -17.91 -7.44 16.15
CA ARG A 336 -18.72 -6.67 17.12
C ARG A 336 -19.56 -7.63 17.95
N GLY A 337 -19.48 -7.46 19.27
CA GLY A 337 -20.14 -8.34 20.25
C GLY A 337 -19.33 -9.56 20.69
N LEU A 338 -18.19 -9.85 20.05
CA LEU A 338 -17.26 -10.88 20.47
C LEU A 338 -16.17 -10.29 21.39
N ASN A 339 -15.80 -11.01 22.45
CA ASN A 339 -14.70 -10.62 23.34
C ASN A 339 -13.37 -10.94 22.67
N VAL A 340 -12.81 -9.98 21.92
CA VAL A 340 -11.59 -10.13 21.13
C VAL A 340 -10.36 -9.63 21.91
N GLU A 341 -9.23 -10.31 21.78
CA GLU A 341 -7.95 -9.83 22.30
C GLU A 341 -7.66 -8.39 21.80
N PRO A 342 -7.14 -7.51 22.65
CA PRO A 342 -6.77 -6.18 22.23
C PRO A 342 -5.70 -6.24 21.15
N ASN A 343 -5.70 -5.26 20.24
CA ASN A 343 -4.67 -5.16 19.20
C ASN A 343 -3.28 -5.09 19.85
N PRO A 344 -2.41 -6.10 19.68
CA PRO A 344 -1.10 -6.10 20.34
C PRO A 344 -0.21 -4.94 19.91
N LEU A 345 -0.47 -4.35 18.73
CA LEU A 345 0.23 -3.15 18.24
C LEU A 345 -0.28 -1.86 18.90
N ALA A 346 -1.50 -1.87 19.45
CA ALA A 346 -2.04 -0.73 20.18
C ALA A 346 -1.54 -0.66 21.63
N GLN A 347 -1.11 -1.79 22.20
CA GLN A 347 -0.61 -1.86 23.59
C GLN A 347 0.81 -1.29 23.78
N SER A 348 1.55 -1.02 22.70
CA SER A 348 2.89 -0.41 22.78
C SER A 348 2.87 1.12 22.86
N ARG A 349 1.70 1.74 23.08
CA ARG A 349 1.59 3.19 23.20
C ARG A 349 1.98 3.64 24.60
N THR A 350 2.84 4.64 24.65
CA THR A 350 3.29 5.23 25.89
C THR A 350 2.37 6.37 26.31
N GLU A 351 2.19 6.53 27.62
CA GLU A 351 1.63 7.74 28.23
C GLU A 351 2.71 8.82 28.47
N GLU A 352 4.00 8.49 28.18
CA GLU A 352 5.10 9.44 28.31
C GLU A 352 5.03 10.49 27.21
N GLU A 353 5.15 11.75 27.59
CA GLU A 353 5.18 12.88 26.67
C GLU A 353 6.59 13.12 26.10
N PRO A 354 6.72 13.61 24.85
CA PRO A 354 8.01 13.99 24.32
C PRO A 354 8.52 15.27 25.01
N SER A 355 9.79 15.29 25.39
CA SER A 355 10.41 16.45 26.05
C SER A 355 11.29 17.24 25.08
N VAL A 356 11.25 18.57 25.16
CA VAL A 356 12.10 19.47 24.38
C VAL A 356 13.51 19.49 25.00
N ILE A 357 14.53 19.20 24.18
CA ILE A 357 15.95 19.27 24.54
C ILE A 357 16.54 20.62 24.14
N PHE A 358 16.13 21.14 22.99
CA PHE A 358 16.57 22.43 22.48
C PHE A 358 15.51 23.01 21.54
N GLU A 359 15.37 24.33 21.57
CA GLU A 359 14.47 25.04 20.68
C GLU A 359 15.00 26.45 20.38
N ASP A 360 14.93 26.85 19.11
CA ASP A 360 15.14 28.23 18.64
C ASP A 360 14.09 28.60 17.59
N ASP A 361 14.29 29.71 16.88
CA ASP A 361 13.36 30.20 15.84
C ASP A 361 13.28 29.27 14.61
N TYR A 362 14.24 28.34 14.42
CA TYR A 362 14.42 27.57 13.19
C TYR A 362 14.23 26.08 13.38
N ILE A 363 14.65 25.57 14.53
CA ILE A 363 14.64 24.12 14.81
C ILE A 363 14.11 23.82 16.21
N MET A 364 13.64 22.60 16.38
CA MET A 364 13.33 22.00 17.68
C MET A 364 13.97 20.61 17.75
N VAL A 365 14.65 20.31 18.82
CA VAL A 365 15.21 18.98 19.10
C VAL A 365 14.50 18.42 20.31
N VAL A 366 13.90 17.23 20.15
CA VAL A 366 13.10 16.60 21.20
C VAL A 366 13.60 15.21 21.52
N ASN A 367 13.34 14.77 22.74
CA ASN A 367 13.50 13.38 23.15
C ASN A 367 12.16 12.67 23.02
N LYS A 368 12.02 11.87 21.96
CA LYS A 368 10.81 11.09 21.66
C LYS A 368 10.74 9.87 22.59
N PRO A 369 9.64 9.62 23.30
CA PRO A 369 9.46 8.37 24.04
C PRO A 369 9.29 7.17 23.11
N ALA A 370 9.54 5.96 23.61
CA ALA A 370 9.20 4.73 22.89
C ALA A 370 7.67 4.57 22.82
N GLY A 371 7.14 3.96 21.76
CA GLY A 371 5.70 3.76 21.57
C GLY A 371 4.97 4.95 20.92
N MET A 372 5.66 6.05 20.60
CA MET A 372 5.12 7.21 19.92
C MET A 372 5.62 7.29 18.46
N LEU A 373 4.75 7.69 17.53
CA LEU A 373 5.15 7.94 16.13
C LEU A 373 5.95 9.23 16.00
N SER A 374 6.94 9.27 15.10
CA SER A 374 7.69 10.51 14.79
C SER A 374 6.87 11.48 13.94
N VAL A 375 6.13 10.96 12.98
CA VAL A 375 5.32 11.70 12.01
C VAL A 375 3.93 11.08 11.93
N PRO A 376 2.90 11.84 11.51
CA PRO A 376 1.57 11.28 11.32
C PRO A 376 1.60 10.04 10.43
N GLY A 377 0.78 9.05 10.75
CA GLY A 377 0.52 7.93 9.86
C GLY A 377 0.04 8.44 8.50
N ARG A 378 0.29 7.71 7.41
CA ARG A 378 -0.25 8.10 6.09
C ARG A 378 -1.76 8.19 6.19
N LYS A 379 -2.30 9.41 6.18
CA LYS A 379 -3.70 9.67 5.85
C LYS A 379 -3.81 9.44 4.33
N GLU A 380 -4.49 8.39 3.90
CA GLU A 380 -4.78 8.23 2.48
C GLU A 380 -5.81 9.30 2.10
N SER A 381 -5.40 10.27 1.30
CA SER A 381 -6.29 11.31 0.80
C SER A 381 -7.27 10.73 -0.22
N ILE A 382 -8.56 10.82 0.05
CA ILE A 382 -9.62 10.52 -0.93
C ILE A 382 -9.71 11.72 -1.87
N LYS A 383 -9.30 11.53 -3.13
CA LYS A 383 -9.61 12.48 -4.19
C LYS A 383 -11.07 12.31 -4.58
N LYS A 384 -11.95 13.16 -4.09
CA LYS A 384 -13.30 13.33 -4.64
C LYS A 384 -13.19 14.25 -5.87
N GLU A 385 -13.34 13.70 -7.06
CA GLU A 385 -13.61 14.51 -8.25
C GLU A 385 -15.07 14.96 -8.19
N SER A 386 -15.29 16.22 -7.81
CA SER A 386 -16.59 16.87 -8.03
C SER A 386 -16.75 17.18 -9.52
N LYS A 387 -17.83 16.72 -10.13
CA LYS A 387 -18.17 16.93 -11.55
C LYS A 387 -18.58 18.37 -11.90
N GLU A 388 -18.53 19.29 -10.95
CA GLU A 388 -18.86 20.70 -11.20
C GLU A 388 -17.82 21.58 -10.53
N ASN A 389 -17.05 22.29 -11.37
CA ASN A 389 -16.03 23.28 -11.05
C ASN A 389 -14.66 22.76 -10.54
N HIS A 390 -13.63 23.09 -11.31
CA HIS A 390 -12.20 22.81 -11.16
C HIS A 390 -11.53 23.25 -9.83
N ALA A 391 -12.15 22.98 -8.67
CA ALA A 391 -11.57 23.17 -7.36
C ALA A 391 -11.49 21.79 -6.66
N VAL A 392 -10.28 21.32 -6.40
CA VAL A 392 -10.04 20.13 -5.59
C VAL A 392 -10.12 20.53 -4.13
N GLU A 393 -11.28 20.34 -3.51
CA GLU A 393 -11.40 20.40 -2.06
C GLU A 393 -10.90 19.08 -1.46
N ILE A 394 -9.86 19.17 -0.64
CA ILE A 394 -9.33 18.04 0.12
C ILE A 394 -10.05 18.02 1.46
N GLU A 395 -11.09 17.22 1.58
CA GLU A 395 -11.75 16.96 2.84
C GLU A 395 -11.00 15.86 3.61
N TYR A 396 -10.43 16.20 4.75
CA TYR A 396 -9.79 15.24 5.66
C TYR A 396 -10.86 14.61 6.55
N VAL A 397 -11.15 13.33 6.31
CA VAL A 397 -12.02 12.57 7.23
C VAL A 397 -11.18 12.11 8.41
N GLU A 398 -11.43 12.68 9.57
CA GLU A 398 -10.90 12.22 10.85
C GLU A 398 -11.64 10.94 11.28
N GLU A 399 -11.14 9.77 10.92
CA GLU A 399 -11.41 8.55 11.68
C GLU A 399 -10.42 8.44 12.85
N CYS A 400 -10.67 9.18 13.89
CA CYS A 400 -10.11 8.87 15.20
C CYS A 400 -11.22 9.02 16.23
N SER A 401 -11.72 7.87 16.70
CA SER A 401 -12.44 7.74 17.94
C SER A 401 -11.80 8.58 19.05
N ALA A 402 -12.65 9.27 19.77
CA ALA A 402 -12.34 10.11 20.92
C ALA A 402 -11.56 9.34 22.01
N ASN A 403 -10.25 9.29 21.87
CA ASN A 403 -9.30 9.06 22.95
C ASN A 403 -8.04 9.89 22.65
N ASN A 404 -7.80 10.89 23.47
CA ASN A 404 -6.86 12.01 23.31
C ASN A 404 -5.34 11.66 23.29
N ASN A 405 -4.89 10.40 23.09
CA ASN A 405 -3.49 10.01 23.26
C ASN A 405 -2.83 9.40 22.01
N ASN A 406 -3.25 9.78 20.79
CA ASN A 406 -2.79 9.14 19.56
C ASN A 406 -1.91 10.02 18.67
N PHE A 407 -1.37 11.12 19.17
CA PHE A 407 -0.57 12.04 18.37
C PHE A 407 0.84 11.48 18.05
N SER A 408 1.30 11.72 16.82
CA SER A 408 2.73 11.72 16.52
C SER A 408 3.44 12.89 17.22
N VAL A 409 4.77 12.89 17.25
CA VAL A 409 5.54 14.03 17.80
C VAL A 409 5.19 15.35 17.09
N GLU A 410 5.03 15.32 15.76
CA GLU A 410 4.62 16.50 14.99
C GLU A 410 3.24 17.02 15.43
N GLU A 411 2.26 16.12 15.53
CA GLU A 411 0.89 16.48 15.94
C GLU A 411 0.85 16.94 17.41
N TYR A 412 1.61 16.30 18.31
CA TYR A 412 1.68 16.66 19.71
C TYR A 412 2.14 18.11 19.90
N PHE A 413 3.25 18.50 19.27
CA PHE A 413 3.77 19.85 19.41
C PHE A 413 2.96 20.87 18.59
N ALA A 414 2.38 20.49 17.45
CA ALA A 414 1.48 21.37 16.71
C ALA A 414 0.21 21.70 17.52
N HIS A 415 -0.34 20.73 18.23
CA HIS A 415 -1.53 20.92 19.08
C HIS A 415 -1.22 21.74 20.33
N ASN A 416 -0.12 21.43 21.03
CA ASN A 416 0.25 22.12 22.28
C ASN A 416 0.76 23.56 22.04
N SER A 417 1.28 23.88 20.86
CA SER A 417 1.62 25.26 20.49
C SER A 417 0.38 26.16 20.34
N GLN A 418 -0.78 25.60 20.00
CA GLN A 418 -2.06 26.34 19.95
C GLN A 418 -2.63 26.62 21.36
N PHE A 419 -2.45 25.68 22.31
CA PHE A 419 -2.95 25.84 23.69
C PHE A 419 -2.23 26.96 24.47
N ASN A 420 -0.94 27.16 24.24
CA ASN A 420 -0.17 28.22 24.91
C ASN A 420 -0.55 29.63 24.49
N ILE A 421 -1.25 29.80 23.35
CA ILE A 421 -1.71 31.12 22.86
C ILE A 421 -2.97 31.56 23.59
N GLU A 422 -3.86 30.65 23.97
CA GLU A 422 -5.09 31.00 24.70
C GLU A 422 -4.86 31.38 26.16
N GLN A 423 -3.81 30.85 26.81
CA GLN A 423 -3.47 31.18 28.19
C GLN A 423 -2.73 32.53 28.35
N PHE A 424 -2.17 33.11 27.29
CA PHE A 424 -1.46 34.40 27.33
C PHE A 424 -2.33 35.64 26.99
N GLN A 425 -3.62 35.47 26.70
CA GLN A 425 -4.53 36.61 26.40
C GLN A 425 -5.24 37.19 27.61
N ILE A 426 -4.88 36.87 28.84
CA ILE A 426 -5.43 37.50 30.04
C ILE A 426 -4.33 38.32 30.71
N GLY A 427 -4.08 39.55 30.23
CA GLY A 427 -3.24 40.52 30.97
C GLY A 427 -2.70 41.68 30.15
N LYS A 428 -3.55 42.72 30.02
CA LYS A 428 -3.24 44.17 29.80
C LYS A 428 -2.47 44.63 28.56
N ALA A 429 -3.16 45.54 27.87
CA ALA A 429 -2.72 46.45 26.86
C ALA A 429 -1.36 47.11 27.08
N ASP A 430 -0.49 47.03 26.09
CA ASP A 430 0.34 48.14 25.64
C ASP A 430 0.68 47.93 24.14
N ASN A 431 0.47 49.00 23.36
CA ASN A 431 0.64 49.06 21.93
C ASN A 431 2.12 48.95 21.54
N SER A 432 2.59 47.76 21.26
CA SER A 432 3.73 47.52 20.37
C SER A 432 3.45 46.25 19.57
N SER A 433 3.20 46.42 18.28
CA SER A 433 2.92 45.39 17.33
C SER A 433 4.15 44.48 17.11
N PHE A 434 4.31 43.46 17.96
CA PHE A 434 5.17 42.33 17.64
C PHE A 434 4.33 41.37 16.81
N HIS A 435 4.53 41.35 15.51
CA HIS A 435 4.11 40.29 14.63
C HIS A 435 4.95 39.05 14.95
N ILE A 436 4.41 38.13 15.75
CA ILE A 436 4.90 36.75 15.80
C ILE A 436 4.36 36.07 14.53
N PRO A 437 5.20 35.67 13.59
CA PRO A 437 4.72 34.93 12.44
C PRO A 437 4.23 33.58 12.96
N HIS A 438 2.93 33.32 12.89
CA HIS A 438 2.32 32.02 13.14
C HIS A 438 2.80 31.03 12.07
N SER A 439 3.97 30.42 12.28
CA SER A 439 4.42 29.31 11.44
C SER A 439 3.70 28.04 11.90
N THR A 440 2.65 27.66 11.19
CA THR A 440 2.01 26.35 11.30
C THR A 440 2.90 25.21 10.78
N PHE A 441 4.13 25.52 10.37
CA PHE A 441 5.07 24.56 9.82
C PHE A 441 5.95 24.00 10.94
N LEU A 442 5.71 22.76 11.33
CA LEU A 442 6.58 21.98 12.20
C LEU A 442 6.69 20.57 11.64
N LYS A 443 7.87 20.19 11.12
CA LYS A 443 8.07 18.89 10.48
C LYS A 443 9.35 18.21 10.92
N ALA A 444 9.26 16.92 11.23
CA ALA A 444 10.40 16.08 11.53
C ALA A 444 11.28 15.88 10.29
N VAL A 445 12.56 16.21 10.38
CA VAL A 445 13.51 16.10 9.26
C VAL A 445 13.99 14.67 9.00
N HIS A 446 13.82 13.80 9.99
CA HIS A 446 14.05 12.36 9.93
C HIS A 446 13.03 11.63 10.79
N ARG A 447 13.02 10.32 10.77
CA ARG A 447 12.09 9.53 11.57
C ARG A 447 12.83 8.51 12.43
N LEU A 448 12.27 8.25 13.59
CA LEU A 448 12.54 7.08 14.42
C LEU A 448 11.37 6.10 14.30
N ASP A 449 11.64 4.81 14.45
CA ASP A 449 10.57 3.82 14.55
C ASP A 449 9.71 4.09 15.80
N MET A 450 8.47 3.63 15.83
CA MET A 450 7.54 3.87 16.92
C MET A 450 8.14 3.48 18.28
N ASP A 451 8.74 2.29 18.36
CA ASP A 451 9.32 1.75 19.60
C ASP A 451 10.74 2.27 19.90
N THR A 452 11.38 2.98 18.98
CA THR A 452 12.67 3.62 19.19
C THR A 452 12.49 4.95 19.92
N SER A 453 13.18 5.13 21.04
CA SER A 453 13.21 6.41 21.78
C SER A 453 14.41 7.27 21.40
N GLY A 454 14.45 8.52 21.85
CA GLY A 454 15.60 9.42 21.76
C GLY A 454 15.43 10.60 20.81
N LEU A 455 16.54 11.18 20.40
CA LEU A 455 16.59 12.47 19.73
C LEU A 455 15.93 12.47 18.36
N LEU A 456 15.00 13.39 18.17
CA LEU A 456 14.31 13.70 16.91
C LEU A 456 14.42 15.20 16.65
N VAL A 457 14.79 15.56 15.40
CA VAL A 457 14.96 16.95 14.97
C VAL A 457 13.76 17.37 14.12
N LEU A 458 13.15 18.51 14.47
CA LEU A 458 12.04 19.13 13.74
C LEU A 458 12.49 20.49 13.18
N ALA A 459 11.98 20.82 12.00
CA ALA A 459 12.17 22.10 11.34
C ALA A 459 10.93 22.97 11.49
N LYS A 460 11.10 24.26 11.77
CA LYS A 460 10.02 25.24 11.94
C LYS A 460 9.66 26.01 10.65
N SER A 461 10.34 25.73 9.53
CA SER A 461 10.02 26.28 8.23
C SER A 461 10.48 25.38 7.09
N GLU A 462 9.90 25.55 5.91
CA GLU A 462 10.22 24.72 4.74
C GLU A 462 11.68 24.88 4.26
N PRO A 463 12.29 26.10 4.19
CA PRO A 463 13.70 26.23 3.83
C PRO A 463 14.65 25.52 4.81
N VAL A 464 14.36 25.58 6.12
CA VAL A 464 15.09 24.89 7.16
C VAL A 464 14.96 23.37 7.00
N TYR A 465 13.75 22.88 6.74
CA TYR A 465 13.48 21.48 6.47
C TYR A 465 14.30 20.97 5.28
N ILE A 466 14.29 21.67 4.16
CA ILE A 466 15.05 21.31 2.94
C ILE A 466 16.55 21.28 3.22
N ASN A 467 17.07 22.27 3.96
CA ASN A 467 18.50 22.34 4.32
C ASN A 467 18.90 21.12 5.15
N LEU A 468 18.17 20.85 6.24
CA LEU A 468 18.47 19.72 7.11
C LEU A 468 18.32 18.38 6.38
N GLN A 469 17.28 18.21 5.55
CA GLN A 469 17.16 17.00 4.73
C GLN A 469 18.36 16.78 3.80
N ARG A 470 18.93 17.83 3.22
CA ARG A 470 20.18 17.71 2.43
C ARG A 470 21.33 17.19 3.28
N GLN A 471 21.51 17.69 4.52
CA GLN A 471 22.56 17.22 5.42
C GLN A 471 22.37 15.74 5.79
N PHE A 472 21.13 15.28 5.97
CA PHE A 472 20.85 13.85 6.18
C PHE A 472 21.13 13.03 4.91
N ALA A 473 20.79 13.52 3.73
CA ALA A 473 21.00 12.85 2.45
C ALA A 473 22.50 12.76 2.08
N SER A 474 23.27 13.83 2.32
CA SER A 474 24.73 13.89 2.10
C SER A 474 25.53 13.16 3.19
N ARG A 475 24.87 12.63 4.23
CA ARG A 475 25.50 11.91 5.36
C ARG A 475 26.42 12.78 6.22
N GLU A 476 26.20 14.08 6.26
CA GLU A 476 26.93 15.01 7.11
C GLU A 476 26.49 14.92 8.58
N VAL A 477 25.25 14.46 8.81
CA VAL A 477 24.67 14.28 10.13
C VAL A 477 25.27 13.04 10.79
N LYS A 478 25.93 13.22 11.95
CA LYS A 478 26.42 12.10 12.74
C LYS A 478 25.35 11.67 13.74
N LYS A 479 25.21 10.37 13.91
CA LYS A 479 24.20 9.77 14.80
C LYS A 479 24.85 8.66 15.61
N ARG A 480 24.50 8.56 16.89
CA ARG A 480 24.82 7.43 17.74
C ARG A 480 23.56 6.94 18.39
N TYR A 481 23.36 5.65 18.28
CA TYR A 481 22.28 4.93 19.00
C TYR A 481 22.92 4.05 20.07
N GLU A 482 22.19 3.85 21.14
CA GLU A 482 22.50 2.85 22.16
C GLU A 482 21.46 1.74 22.09
N ALA A 483 21.89 0.50 22.21
CA ALA A 483 20.99 -0.65 22.25
C ALA A 483 21.48 -1.69 23.27
N ILE A 484 20.53 -2.35 23.94
CA ILE A 484 20.83 -3.57 24.70
C ILE A 484 20.48 -4.75 23.79
N LEU A 485 21.46 -5.61 23.55
CA LEU A 485 21.28 -6.84 22.76
C LEU A 485 20.95 -8.01 23.69
N ASP A 486 20.05 -8.88 23.21
CA ASP A 486 19.77 -10.17 23.83
C ASP A 486 20.76 -11.21 23.28
N GLY A 487 21.99 -11.13 23.77
CA GLY A 487 23.11 -11.94 23.36
C GLY A 487 24.45 -11.20 23.41
N ARG A 488 25.50 -11.92 23.04
CA ARG A 488 26.89 -11.42 22.98
C ARG A 488 27.41 -11.47 21.55
N PRO A 489 27.66 -10.32 20.89
CA PRO A 489 28.33 -10.31 19.59
C PRO A 489 29.69 -10.99 19.63
N ALA A 490 30.04 -11.73 18.58
CA ALA A 490 31.32 -12.44 18.48
C ALA A 490 32.53 -11.49 18.39
N ILE A 491 32.31 -10.27 17.89
CA ILE A 491 33.35 -9.24 17.71
C ILE A 491 32.89 -7.98 18.43
N SER A 492 33.82 -7.30 19.12
CA SER A 492 33.50 -6.13 19.96
C SER A 492 33.25 -4.84 19.16
N GLU A 493 33.79 -4.71 17.95
CA GLU A 493 33.57 -3.56 17.07
C GLU A 493 33.69 -3.97 15.59
N GLY A 494 33.01 -3.24 14.70
CA GLY A 494 33.08 -3.54 13.28
C GLY A 494 32.05 -2.79 12.45
N ARG A 495 31.92 -3.22 11.20
CA ARG A 495 30.95 -2.66 10.21
C ARG A 495 30.01 -3.74 9.73
N ILE A 496 28.72 -3.44 9.76
CA ILE A 496 27.65 -4.25 9.18
C ILE A 496 27.21 -3.59 7.88
N SER A 497 27.19 -4.36 6.80
CA SER A 497 26.81 -3.88 5.47
C SER A 497 25.88 -4.90 4.81
N LEU A 498 24.58 -4.69 4.97
CA LEU A 498 23.53 -5.58 4.50
C LEU A 498 22.50 -4.81 3.68
N PRO A 499 22.19 -5.21 2.44
CA PRO A 499 21.14 -4.55 1.65
C PRO A 499 19.76 -4.91 2.18
N LEU A 500 18.90 -3.91 2.39
CA LEU A 500 17.58 -4.07 2.99
C LEU A 500 16.46 -3.72 2.00
N ILE A 501 15.39 -4.50 2.06
CA ILE A 501 14.13 -4.26 1.35
C ILE A 501 12.96 -4.54 2.29
N ALA A 502 11.83 -3.87 2.03
CA ALA A 502 10.60 -4.18 2.77
C ALA A 502 10.19 -5.63 2.51
N ASP A 503 9.94 -6.37 3.57
CA ASP A 503 9.30 -7.67 3.43
C ASP A 503 7.82 -7.45 3.11
N ILE A 504 7.46 -7.61 1.84
CA ILE A 504 6.09 -7.38 1.37
C ILE A 504 5.12 -8.34 2.04
N MET A 505 5.62 -9.49 2.48
CA MET A 505 4.86 -10.61 3.03
C MET A 505 4.63 -10.51 4.52
N ASP A 506 5.58 -9.88 5.22
CA ASP A 506 5.56 -9.74 6.67
C ASP A 506 5.76 -8.27 7.07
N ARG A 507 4.89 -7.39 6.55
CA ARG A 507 4.90 -5.98 6.93
C ARG A 507 4.55 -5.82 8.42
N PRO A 508 5.27 -4.96 9.14
CA PRO A 508 6.19 -3.92 8.66
C PRO A 508 7.67 -4.35 8.59
N ARG A 509 8.00 -5.64 8.65
CA ARG A 509 9.40 -6.11 8.65
C ARG A 509 10.16 -5.71 7.40
N GLN A 510 11.48 -5.63 7.56
CA GLN A 510 12.47 -5.54 6.48
C GLN A 510 13.27 -6.83 6.45
N ARG A 511 13.75 -7.24 5.27
CA ARG A 511 14.61 -8.40 5.10
C ARG A 511 15.89 -8.02 4.37
N VAL A 512 16.92 -8.84 4.53
CA VAL A 512 18.15 -8.74 3.73
C VAL A 512 17.89 -9.35 2.35
N ASP A 513 18.21 -8.59 1.30
CA ASP A 513 18.05 -9.02 -0.09
C ASP A 513 19.23 -8.48 -0.89
N TYR A 514 20.12 -9.39 -1.32
CA TYR A 514 21.34 -9.04 -2.01
C TYR A 514 21.13 -8.62 -3.47
N GLU A 515 19.99 -8.93 -4.07
CA GLU A 515 19.67 -8.61 -5.47
C GLU A 515 18.94 -7.26 -5.59
N ASN A 516 17.90 -7.05 -4.75
CA ASN A 516 17.01 -5.91 -4.88
C ASN A 516 17.05 -4.94 -3.67
N GLY A 517 17.79 -5.29 -2.64
CA GLY A 517 17.88 -4.52 -1.40
C GLY A 517 18.70 -3.22 -1.58
N LYS A 518 18.29 -2.19 -0.86
CA LYS A 518 19.01 -0.91 -0.78
C LYS A 518 20.12 -1.01 0.26
N GLN A 519 21.34 -0.67 -0.11
CA GLN A 519 22.51 -0.69 0.77
C GLN A 519 22.23 0.00 2.11
N ALA A 520 22.53 -0.72 3.19
CA ALA A 520 22.47 -0.22 4.56
C ALA A 520 23.78 -0.52 5.28
N ILE A 521 24.35 0.49 5.95
CA ILE A 521 25.68 0.42 6.57
C ILE A 521 25.59 0.98 7.99
N THR A 522 26.11 0.22 8.98
CA THR A 522 26.18 0.60 10.39
C THR A 522 27.53 0.19 10.97
N ASP A 523 28.27 1.13 11.55
CA ASP A 523 29.41 0.82 12.38
C ASP A 523 28.90 0.56 13.81
N TYR A 524 29.54 -0.33 14.55
CA TYR A 524 29.16 -0.65 15.93
C TYR A 524 30.35 -0.83 16.83
N ARG A 525 30.12 -0.63 18.13
CA ARG A 525 31.08 -0.92 19.20
C ARG A 525 30.36 -1.41 20.44
N VAL A 526 30.84 -2.51 21.01
CA VAL A 526 30.43 -3.00 22.33
C VAL A 526 30.94 -2.04 23.39
N GLU A 527 30.03 -1.52 24.21
CA GLU A 527 30.39 -0.62 25.33
C GLU A 527 30.53 -1.36 26.64
N GLN A 528 29.61 -2.30 26.94
CA GLN A 528 29.57 -3.01 28.18
C GLN A 528 28.91 -4.37 28.06
N LEU A 529 29.47 -5.37 28.72
CA LEU A 529 28.81 -6.65 28.94
C LEU A 529 27.91 -6.54 30.18
N LEU A 530 26.65 -6.85 30.02
CA LEU A 530 25.64 -6.78 31.07
C LEU A 530 25.34 -8.18 31.65
N PRO A 531 24.69 -8.26 32.83
CA PRO A 531 24.17 -9.52 33.35
C PRO A 531 23.26 -10.27 32.39
N GLU A 532 22.98 -11.54 32.69
CA GLU A 532 22.08 -12.42 31.88
C GLU A 532 22.51 -12.61 30.43
N GLY A 533 23.81 -12.46 30.13
CA GLY A 533 24.33 -12.65 28.77
C GLY A 533 24.02 -11.51 27.80
N ARG A 534 23.54 -10.38 28.26
CA ARG A 534 23.20 -9.20 27.48
C ARG A 534 24.42 -8.32 27.19
N THR A 535 24.28 -7.40 26.21
CA THR A 535 25.37 -6.51 25.82
C THR A 535 24.82 -5.12 25.49
N LEU A 536 25.44 -4.08 26.07
CA LEU A 536 25.23 -2.69 25.69
C LEU A 536 26.14 -2.37 24.50
N VAL A 537 25.57 -1.90 23.38
CA VAL A 537 26.32 -1.52 22.17
C VAL A 537 25.97 -0.10 21.75
N CYS A 538 26.97 0.59 21.18
CA CYS A 538 26.80 1.81 20.42
C CYS A 538 26.75 1.47 18.91
N LEU A 539 25.76 2.03 18.21
CA LEU A 539 25.51 1.84 16.79
C LEU A 539 25.62 3.21 16.09
N TYR A 540 26.39 3.26 15.01
CA TYR A 540 26.65 4.48 14.23
C TYR A 540 26.15 4.27 12.78
N PRO A 541 24.87 4.53 12.50
CA PRO A 541 24.31 4.29 11.16
C PRO A 541 24.79 5.35 10.15
N LEU A 542 25.50 4.92 9.12
CA LEU A 542 25.90 5.74 7.96
C LEU A 542 24.77 5.94 6.96
N THR A 543 23.79 5.04 6.97
CA THR A 543 22.55 5.11 6.19
C THR A 543 21.36 5.13 7.13
N GLY A 544 20.15 5.39 6.63
CA GLY A 544 18.92 5.46 7.43
C GLY A 544 17.77 4.68 6.78
N ARG A 545 17.91 3.35 6.64
CA ARG A 545 16.82 2.51 6.12
C ARG A 545 15.85 2.14 7.24
N THR A 546 14.61 1.91 6.89
CA THR A 546 13.58 1.43 7.82
C THR A 546 14.07 0.19 8.55
N HIS A 547 13.91 0.12 9.86
CA HIS A 547 14.35 -0.97 10.74
C HIS A 547 15.83 -1.36 10.60
N GLN A 548 16.69 -0.50 10.02
CA GLN A 548 18.08 -0.85 9.72
C GLN A 548 18.82 -1.44 10.93
N LEU A 549 18.84 -0.73 12.04
CA LEU A 549 19.58 -1.17 13.24
C LEU A 549 19.01 -2.47 13.81
N ARG A 550 17.71 -2.62 13.77
CA ARG A 550 17.00 -3.80 14.25
C ARG A 550 17.38 -5.06 13.45
N VAL A 551 17.35 -4.96 12.10
CA VAL A 551 17.77 -6.06 11.23
C VAL A 551 19.27 -6.33 11.35
N HIS A 552 20.12 -5.29 11.40
CA HIS A 552 21.56 -5.46 11.53
C HIS A 552 21.97 -6.16 12.83
N CYS A 553 21.25 -5.91 13.93
CA CYS A 553 21.49 -6.60 15.18
C CYS A 553 20.99 -8.07 15.15
N ALA A 554 19.81 -8.31 14.57
CA ALA A 554 19.18 -9.63 14.64
C ALA A 554 19.68 -10.61 13.57
N HIS A 555 20.07 -10.14 12.37
CA HIS A 555 20.42 -10.99 11.24
C HIS A 555 21.71 -11.76 11.47
N GLN A 556 21.78 -13.03 11.00
CA GLN A 556 22.95 -13.90 11.17
C GLN A 556 24.23 -13.33 10.54
N SER A 557 24.12 -12.66 9.40
CA SER A 557 25.24 -11.94 8.77
C SER A 557 25.52 -10.55 9.37
N GLY A 558 24.79 -10.16 10.39
CA GLY A 558 25.00 -8.98 11.22
C GLY A 558 25.61 -9.36 12.57
N LEU A 559 24.95 -8.96 13.69
CA LEU A 559 25.42 -9.32 15.02
C LEU A 559 24.90 -10.67 15.52
N ALA A 560 23.88 -11.23 14.90
CA ALA A 560 23.16 -12.43 15.34
C ALA A 560 22.65 -12.34 16.79
N CYS A 561 22.47 -11.11 17.30
CA CYS A 561 22.02 -10.77 18.64
C CYS A 561 20.92 -9.72 18.51
N PRO A 562 19.63 -10.08 18.57
CA PRO A 562 18.53 -9.12 18.42
C PRO A 562 18.52 -8.11 19.57
N ILE A 563 17.89 -6.96 19.32
CA ILE A 563 17.70 -5.94 20.35
C ILE A 563 16.70 -6.46 21.37
N LEU A 564 17.03 -6.31 22.66
CA LEU A 564 16.16 -6.72 23.76
C LEU A 564 14.80 -6.01 23.67
N GLY A 565 13.74 -6.79 23.75
CA GLY A 565 12.36 -6.28 23.66
C GLY A 565 11.92 -5.92 22.23
N ASP A 566 12.69 -6.26 21.18
CA ASP A 566 12.26 -6.04 19.80
C ASP A 566 11.10 -6.99 19.45
N PRO A 567 9.87 -6.44 19.16
CA PRO A 567 8.71 -7.25 18.92
C PRO A 567 8.68 -7.89 17.52
N LEU A 568 9.57 -7.45 16.60
CA LEU A 568 9.60 -7.93 15.24
C LEU A 568 10.77 -8.86 14.94
N TYR A 569 11.96 -8.58 15.49
CA TYR A 569 13.18 -9.31 15.16
C TYR A 569 13.80 -10.03 16.36
N GLY A 570 13.23 -9.86 17.56
CA GLY A 570 13.69 -10.49 18.80
C GLY A 570 12.95 -11.77 19.14
N HIS A 571 13.40 -12.43 20.23
CA HIS A 571 12.77 -13.64 20.78
C HIS A 571 11.75 -13.30 21.90
N GLY A 572 11.56 -12.01 22.21
CA GLY A 572 10.82 -11.56 23.38
C GLY A 572 9.31 -11.55 23.22
N ASN A 573 8.61 -11.87 24.31
CA ASN A 573 7.22 -11.49 24.47
C ASN A 573 7.14 -9.96 24.53
N ARG A 574 6.11 -9.35 23.94
CA ARG A 574 5.89 -7.89 23.85
C ARG A 574 5.72 -7.14 25.17
N LYS A 575 5.97 -7.79 26.31
CA LYS A 575 5.87 -7.18 27.65
C LYS A 575 7.06 -6.29 28.00
N THR A 576 8.17 -6.36 27.26
CA THR A 576 9.38 -5.60 27.52
C THR A 576 9.52 -4.50 26.48
N ARG A 577 9.77 -3.25 26.90
CA ARG A 577 10.10 -2.13 26.02
C ARG A 577 11.31 -2.44 25.16
N MET A 578 11.28 -2.12 23.86
CA MET A 578 12.44 -2.26 22.98
C MET A 578 13.59 -1.34 23.43
N CYS A 579 14.76 -1.92 23.67
CA CYS A 579 15.95 -1.23 24.15
C CYS A 579 16.77 -0.66 22.98
N LEU A 580 16.22 0.29 22.21
CA LEU A 580 16.89 1.07 21.17
C LEU A 580 16.64 2.56 21.39
N HIS A 581 17.73 3.35 21.50
CA HIS A 581 17.68 4.77 21.84
C HIS A 581 18.60 5.60 20.94
N ALA A 582 18.07 6.64 20.31
CA ALA A 582 18.84 7.64 19.56
C ALA A 582 19.54 8.59 20.52
N ALA A 583 20.76 8.23 20.95
CA ALA A 583 21.46 8.87 22.08
C ALA A 583 22.19 10.15 21.68
N MET A 584 22.57 10.34 20.40
CA MET A 584 23.29 11.54 19.95
C MET A 584 22.95 11.85 18.49
N VAL A 585 22.80 13.15 18.21
CA VAL A 585 22.71 13.70 16.87
C VAL A 585 23.61 14.94 16.76
N GLU A 586 24.40 15.04 15.68
CA GLU A 586 25.29 16.18 15.39
C GLU A 586 25.07 16.61 13.93
N PHE A 587 24.77 17.89 13.73
CA PHE A 587 24.51 18.49 12.40
C PHE A 587 24.95 19.98 12.39
N ARG A 588 24.91 20.62 11.20
CA ARG A 588 25.11 22.07 11.10
C ARG A 588 23.78 22.78 11.22
N HIS A 589 23.75 23.82 12.06
CA HIS A 589 22.57 24.68 12.16
C HIS A 589 22.22 25.28 10.77
N PRO A 590 20.97 25.14 10.31
CA PRO A 590 20.59 25.42 8.91
C PRO A 590 20.73 26.91 8.51
N VAL A 591 20.79 27.82 9.48
CA VAL A 591 20.92 29.27 9.25
C VAL A 591 22.31 29.78 9.66
N THR A 592 22.79 29.48 10.85
CA THR A 592 24.09 29.99 11.35
C THR A 592 25.28 29.21 10.81
N GLY A 593 25.10 27.97 10.35
CA GLY A 593 26.15 27.07 9.91
C GLY A 593 27.00 26.47 11.05
N GLU A 594 26.73 26.82 12.30
CA GLU A 594 27.42 26.27 13.46
C GLU A 594 27.18 24.78 13.61
N ARG A 595 28.18 24.05 14.09
CA ARG A 595 28.05 22.63 14.38
C ARG A 595 27.40 22.46 15.74
N MET A 596 26.22 21.85 15.76
CA MET A 596 25.45 21.56 16.96
C MET A 596 25.47 20.08 17.26
N ARG A 597 25.61 19.75 18.55
CA ARG A 597 25.58 18.38 19.04
C ARG A 597 24.64 18.28 20.24
N PHE A 598 23.72 17.34 20.16
CA PHE A 598 22.76 17.06 21.22
C PHE A 598 22.91 15.62 21.69
N GLU A 599 22.72 15.40 22.99
CA GLU A 599 22.76 14.08 23.61
C GLU A 599 21.54 13.87 24.52
N ALA A 600 20.99 12.66 24.48
CA ALA A 600 19.94 12.20 25.39
C ALA A 600 20.39 10.85 25.99
N SER A 601 20.27 10.71 27.29
CA SER A 601 20.67 9.49 27.98
C SER A 601 19.60 8.42 27.82
N SER A 602 20.02 7.21 27.50
CA SER A 602 19.16 6.02 27.52
C SER A 602 18.84 5.53 28.95
N GLY A 603 19.65 5.95 29.95
CA GLY A 603 19.59 5.48 31.32
C GLY A 603 20.16 4.07 31.53
N TRP A 604 20.75 3.45 30.50
CA TRP A 604 21.22 2.05 30.59
C TRP A 604 22.67 1.89 31.00
N ARG A 605 23.49 2.93 30.93
CA ARG A 605 24.92 2.90 31.32
C ARG A 605 25.13 2.78 32.81
N ASN A 606 24.10 3.07 33.62
CA ASN A 606 24.15 3.08 35.08
C ASN A 606 23.41 1.90 35.71
N LYS A 607 23.00 0.93 34.91
CA LYS A 607 22.39 -0.31 35.34
C LYS A 607 23.35 -1.47 35.05
#